data_30d71169a809a4ee224a00f325882806
#
_entry.id   30d71169a809a4ee224a00f325882806
#
_cell.length_a   1.000
_cell.length_b   1.000
_cell.length_c   1.000
_cell.angle_alpha   90.00
_cell.angle_beta   90.00
_cell.angle_gamma   90.00
#
_symmetry.space_group_name_H-M   'P 1'
#
loop_
_entity.id
_entity.type
_entity.pdbx_description
1 polymer ?
#
loop_
_entity_poly.entity_id
_entity_poly.type
_entity_poly.pdbx_seq_one_letter_code
_entity_poly.pdbx_strand_id
1 'polypeptide(L)'
;MKQNNIHRVRLPVPFFVNHVYVHLIESPDNSSLILIDCGPATDDAFITLKNYIQSIGYSMDNLETCIVTHGHYEHYGLLERIKQNYKVKILAHPAMLNFASIDFNEILSLIYELFITNGMPKVSVDKFLNLYQGIIKENPIPLIDEVIYNGDYVSNIPEKLQIIWAPGHAEDHLCIYNENTKVMFTGDHVISKVTPQIGLTYIIQSENPLKVYQQSLQELLNYDIEVSYPGHNNPIENTHERIIEILKHHKSRENWILKTLDSKKLTAFEIGSKIFGEIRSTIGHSIISCTETIAHLKSLKADGKVNDILKDGIYFYEKVS
;
A
#
# COMPACT_ATOMS: atom_id res chain seq x y z
N MET A 1 18.28 10.07 21.93
CA MET A 1 17.17 10.95 22.37
C MET A 1 15.90 10.12 22.31
N LYS A 2 15.04 10.14 23.32
CA LYS A 2 13.89 9.23 23.42
C LYS A 2 12.82 9.58 22.37
N GLN A 3 12.19 8.54 21.75
CA GLN A 3 11.06 8.62 20.81
C GLN A 3 9.76 9.17 21.46
N ASN A 4 9.88 10.02 22.49
CA ASN A 4 8.73 10.45 23.30
C ASN A 4 7.74 11.38 22.58
N ASN A 5 8.08 11.84 21.36
CA ASN A 5 7.24 12.72 20.55
C ASN A 5 6.54 12.02 19.38
N ILE A 6 6.64 10.69 19.28
CA ILE A 6 5.98 9.90 18.24
C ILE A 6 4.87 9.06 18.87
N HIS A 7 3.67 9.24 18.38
CA HIS A 7 2.49 8.50 18.83
C HIS A 7 1.97 7.61 17.71
N ARG A 8 1.60 6.40 18.08
CA ARG A 8 1.03 5.42 17.18
C ARG A 8 -0.41 5.17 17.54
N VAL A 9 -1.33 5.57 16.69
CA VAL A 9 -2.77 5.52 16.94
C VAL A 9 -3.40 4.40 16.12
N ARG A 10 -4.09 3.47 16.80
CA ARG A 10 -4.79 2.38 16.14
C ARG A 10 -6.21 2.80 15.81
N LEU A 11 -6.54 2.86 14.52
CA LEU A 11 -7.86 3.21 14.02
C LEU A 11 -8.60 1.97 13.48
N PRO A 12 -9.90 1.81 13.76
CA PRO A 12 -10.68 0.72 13.22
C PRO A 12 -10.91 0.88 11.72
N VAL A 13 -10.86 -0.24 10.99
CA VAL A 13 -11.15 -0.31 9.54
C VAL A 13 -12.29 -1.31 9.34
N PRO A 14 -13.37 -0.94 8.64
CA PRO A 14 -14.54 -1.80 8.48
C PRO A 14 -14.40 -2.90 7.42
N PHE A 15 -13.35 -2.86 6.57
CA PHE A 15 -13.18 -3.76 5.43
C PHE A 15 -11.77 -4.34 5.37
N PHE A 16 -11.62 -5.55 4.85
CA PHE A 16 -10.39 -6.27 4.50
C PHE A 16 -9.37 -6.43 5.64
N VAL A 17 -9.04 -5.35 6.32
CA VAL A 17 -8.15 -5.31 7.49
C VAL A 17 -8.93 -4.78 8.69
N ASN A 18 -8.62 -5.24 9.90
CA ASN A 18 -9.39 -4.85 11.09
C ASN A 18 -8.99 -3.48 11.64
N HIS A 19 -7.83 -2.97 11.26
CA HIS A 19 -7.30 -1.70 11.74
C HIS A 19 -6.13 -1.23 10.89
N VAL A 20 -5.88 0.07 10.96
CA VAL A 20 -4.68 0.74 10.44
C VAL A 20 -4.04 1.53 11.58
N TYR A 21 -2.74 1.73 11.50
CA TYR A 21 -2.03 2.64 12.38
C TYR A 21 -1.67 3.92 11.64
N VAL A 22 -2.07 5.03 12.23
CA VAL A 22 -1.61 6.36 11.84
C VAL A 22 -0.62 6.87 12.88
N HIS A 23 0.23 7.81 12.49
CA HIS A 23 1.28 8.27 13.40
C HIS A 23 1.20 9.78 13.57
N LEU A 24 1.35 10.23 14.82
CA LEU A 24 1.45 11.65 15.16
C LEU A 24 2.88 11.93 15.59
N ILE A 25 3.41 13.04 15.13
CA ILE A 25 4.71 13.56 15.58
C ILE A 25 4.47 14.93 16.18
N GLU A 26 4.85 15.10 17.45
CA GLU A 26 4.79 16.41 18.12
C GLU A 26 5.95 17.29 17.64
N SER A 27 5.67 18.56 17.35
CA SER A 27 6.73 19.55 17.11
C SER A 27 7.59 19.76 18.36
N PRO A 28 8.88 20.10 18.25
CA PRO A 28 9.78 20.26 19.39
C PRO A 28 9.36 21.32 20.40
N ASP A 29 8.58 22.32 19.98
CA ASP A 29 8.03 23.37 20.83
C ASP A 29 6.65 23.02 21.41
N ASN A 30 6.14 21.81 21.12
CA ASN A 30 4.83 21.31 21.49
C ASN A 30 3.66 22.21 21.04
N SER A 31 3.82 22.93 19.93
CA SER A 31 2.79 23.82 19.40
C SER A 31 1.88 23.16 18.36
N SER A 32 2.41 22.16 17.63
CA SER A 32 1.70 21.52 16.51
C SER A 32 1.96 20.02 16.42
N LEU A 33 1.16 19.37 15.58
CA LEU A 33 1.24 17.95 15.26
C LEU A 33 1.37 17.73 13.76
N ILE A 34 2.20 16.78 13.39
CA ILE A 34 2.25 16.20 12.04
C ILE A 34 1.54 14.86 12.09
N LEU A 35 0.64 14.62 11.15
CA LEU A 35 -0.05 13.35 10.99
C LEU A 35 0.53 12.60 9.78
N ILE A 36 0.88 11.34 9.94
CA ILE A 36 1.25 10.43 8.86
C ILE A 36 0.12 9.42 8.72
N ASP A 37 -0.58 9.47 7.59
CA ASP A 37 -1.87 8.85 7.31
C ASP A 37 -2.98 9.31 8.28
N CYS A 38 -4.24 9.17 7.89
CA CYS A 38 -5.35 9.68 8.72
C CYS A 38 -6.43 8.64 9.03
N GLY A 39 -6.38 7.46 8.41
CA GLY A 39 -7.38 6.42 8.62
C GLY A 39 -8.58 6.48 7.65
N PRO A 40 -9.50 5.50 7.74
CA PRO A 40 -10.67 5.39 6.87
C PRO A 40 -11.73 6.45 7.21
N ALA A 41 -12.58 6.83 6.23
CA ALA A 41 -13.67 7.80 6.40
C ALA A 41 -14.84 7.24 7.22
N THR A 42 -14.59 6.90 8.47
CA THR A 42 -15.62 6.41 9.40
C THR A 42 -15.70 7.29 10.65
N ASP A 43 -16.89 7.36 11.27
CA ASP A 43 -17.06 8.08 12.53
C ASP A 43 -16.19 7.48 13.64
N ASP A 44 -16.10 6.16 13.73
CA ASP A 44 -15.30 5.48 14.74
C ASP A 44 -13.81 5.81 14.61
N ALA A 45 -13.27 5.84 13.40
CA ALA A 45 -11.88 6.22 13.15
C ALA A 45 -11.64 7.70 13.51
N PHE A 46 -12.52 8.60 13.08
CA PHE A 46 -12.42 10.03 13.40
C PHE A 46 -12.50 10.30 14.91
N ILE A 47 -13.47 9.71 15.60
CA ILE A 47 -13.65 9.87 17.05
C ILE A 47 -12.44 9.32 17.80
N THR A 48 -11.92 8.16 17.36
CA THR A 48 -10.74 7.54 17.96
C THR A 48 -9.51 8.43 17.80
N LEU A 49 -9.25 8.98 16.61
CA LEU A 49 -8.12 9.90 16.36
C LEU A 49 -8.26 11.17 17.20
N LYS A 50 -9.43 11.80 17.18
CA LYS A 50 -9.72 13.02 17.95
C LYS A 50 -9.52 12.81 19.46
N ASN A 51 -10.06 11.73 20.01
CA ASN A 51 -9.94 11.43 21.45
C ASN A 51 -8.48 11.16 21.83
N TYR A 52 -7.71 10.49 20.95
CA TYR A 52 -6.29 10.26 21.18
C TYR A 52 -5.52 11.59 21.23
N ILE A 53 -5.72 12.47 20.24
CA ILE A 53 -5.10 13.80 20.19
C ILE A 53 -5.42 14.59 21.46
N GLN A 54 -6.68 14.55 21.94
CA GLN A 54 -7.05 15.18 23.20
C GLN A 54 -6.36 14.56 24.41
N SER A 55 -6.18 13.24 24.42
CA SER A 55 -5.54 12.53 25.55
C SER A 55 -4.07 12.88 25.75
N ILE A 56 -3.39 13.33 24.68
CA ILE A 56 -1.99 13.81 24.71
C ILE A 56 -1.89 15.33 24.89
N GLY A 57 -3.01 16.03 25.17
CA GLY A 57 -3.02 17.44 25.50
C GLY A 57 -3.19 18.41 24.32
N TYR A 58 -3.51 17.91 23.14
CA TYR A 58 -3.73 18.71 21.92
C TYR A 58 -5.21 18.73 21.51
N SER A 59 -5.52 19.51 20.50
CA SER A 59 -6.80 19.50 19.78
C SER A 59 -6.55 19.20 18.29
N MET A 60 -7.60 18.92 17.55
CA MET A 60 -7.51 18.77 16.09
C MET A 60 -7.02 20.04 15.38
N ASP A 61 -7.17 21.21 16.00
CA ASP A 61 -6.67 22.50 15.47
C ASP A 61 -5.13 22.62 15.55
N ASN A 62 -4.46 21.75 16.31
CA ASN A 62 -3.01 21.67 16.35
C ASN A 62 -2.42 20.81 15.22
N LEU A 63 -3.27 20.12 14.42
CA LEU A 63 -2.80 19.43 13.22
C LEU A 63 -2.41 20.48 12.17
N GLU A 64 -1.13 20.55 11.83
CA GLU A 64 -0.60 21.47 10.84
C GLU A 64 -0.43 20.81 9.47
N THR A 65 0.07 19.59 9.47
CA THR A 65 0.41 18.85 8.24
C THR A 65 -0.08 17.40 8.33
N CYS A 66 -0.63 16.90 7.24
CA CYS A 66 -0.90 15.48 7.04
C CYS A 66 -0.12 14.97 5.82
N ILE A 67 0.73 13.98 6.02
CA ILE A 67 1.49 13.31 4.95
C ILE A 67 0.79 12.00 4.66
N VAL A 68 0.37 11.79 3.42
CA VAL A 68 -0.26 10.54 2.99
C VAL A 68 0.80 9.61 2.43
N THR A 69 0.90 8.40 2.97
CA THR A 69 1.86 7.42 2.47
C THR A 69 1.46 6.92 1.09
N HIS A 70 0.17 6.63 0.86
CA HIS A 70 -0.33 6.16 -0.44
C HIS A 70 -1.87 6.20 -0.51
N GLY A 71 -2.41 5.99 -1.71
CA GLY A 71 -3.81 6.13 -2.07
C GLY A 71 -4.72 4.94 -1.73
N HIS A 72 -4.43 4.14 -0.71
CA HIS A 72 -5.40 3.18 -0.20
C HIS A 72 -6.33 3.84 0.82
N TYR A 73 -7.60 3.52 0.72
CA TYR A 73 -8.70 4.13 1.46
C TYR A 73 -8.48 4.23 2.97
N GLU A 74 -7.93 3.19 3.58
CA GLU A 74 -7.66 3.14 5.02
C GLU A 74 -6.54 4.10 5.47
N HIS A 75 -5.78 4.69 4.55
CA HIS A 75 -4.70 5.63 4.85
C HIS A 75 -5.12 7.08 4.65
N TYR A 76 -6.00 7.37 3.67
CA TYR A 76 -6.38 8.74 3.32
C TYR A 76 -7.85 9.11 3.58
N GLY A 77 -8.71 8.17 3.94
CA GLY A 77 -10.17 8.36 3.93
C GLY A 77 -10.68 9.55 4.76
N LEU A 78 -10.06 9.86 5.90
CA LEU A 78 -10.49 11.00 6.73
C LEU A 78 -10.03 12.36 6.21
N LEU A 79 -9.19 12.45 5.17
CA LEU A 79 -8.63 13.72 4.70
C LEU A 79 -9.70 14.76 4.36
N GLU A 80 -10.75 14.36 3.63
CA GLU A 80 -11.83 15.27 3.24
C GLU A 80 -12.50 15.89 4.48
N ARG A 81 -12.83 15.05 5.46
CA ARG A 81 -13.44 15.49 6.73
C ARG A 81 -12.51 16.39 7.54
N ILE A 82 -11.22 16.05 7.59
CA ILE A 82 -10.22 16.86 8.29
C ILE A 82 -10.09 18.22 7.61
N LYS A 83 -9.95 18.25 6.29
CA LYS A 83 -9.76 19.49 5.52
C LYS A 83 -10.97 20.43 5.58
N GLN A 84 -12.18 19.88 5.58
CA GLN A 84 -13.40 20.67 5.71
C GLN A 84 -13.54 21.38 7.07
N ASN A 85 -12.97 20.81 8.13
CA ASN A 85 -13.17 21.29 9.50
C ASN A 85 -11.94 21.95 10.12
N TYR A 86 -10.73 21.69 9.58
CA TYR A 86 -9.45 22.13 10.17
C TYR A 86 -8.52 22.66 9.09
N LYS A 87 -7.58 23.54 9.49
CA LYS A 87 -6.56 24.11 8.60
C LYS A 87 -5.34 23.20 8.53
N VAL A 88 -5.46 22.07 7.85
CA VAL A 88 -4.39 21.09 7.70
C VAL A 88 -3.87 21.11 6.27
N LYS A 89 -2.55 21.18 6.11
CA LYS A 89 -1.87 21.07 4.82
C LYS A 89 -1.69 19.58 4.47
N ILE A 90 -2.17 19.16 3.30
CA ILE A 90 -2.10 17.78 2.83
C ILE A 90 -0.95 17.63 1.84
N LEU A 91 -0.02 16.72 2.15
CA LEU A 91 1.14 16.37 1.33
C LEU A 91 1.01 14.94 0.82
N ALA A 92 1.25 14.72 -0.47
CA ALA A 92 1.26 13.38 -1.07
C ALA A 92 2.16 13.31 -2.30
N HIS A 93 2.48 12.10 -2.74
CA HIS A 93 3.19 11.88 -4.00
C HIS A 93 2.31 12.27 -5.21
N PRO A 94 2.87 12.86 -6.29
CA PRO A 94 2.07 13.27 -7.45
C PRO A 94 1.33 12.11 -8.15
N ALA A 95 1.82 10.88 -8.07
CA ALA A 95 1.13 9.71 -8.63
C ALA A 95 -0.26 9.47 -8.00
N MET A 96 -0.51 9.95 -6.78
CA MET A 96 -1.84 9.93 -6.16
C MET A 96 -2.86 10.76 -6.98
N LEU A 97 -2.43 11.89 -7.54
CA LEU A 97 -3.26 12.74 -8.40
C LEU A 97 -3.53 12.09 -9.76
N ASN A 98 -2.57 11.33 -10.29
CA ASN A 98 -2.76 10.59 -11.54
C ASN A 98 -3.91 9.60 -11.41
N PHE A 99 -3.95 8.85 -10.31
CA PHE A 99 -5.03 7.92 -10.02
C PHE A 99 -6.39 8.64 -9.88
N ALA A 100 -6.43 9.79 -9.22
CA ALA A 100 -7.62 10.61 -9.08
C ALA A 100 -8.16 11.17 -10.42
N SER A 101 -7.32 11.28 -11.43
CA SER A 101 -7.66 11.83 -12.75
C SER A 101 -8.24 10.80 -13.73
N ILE A 102 -8.10 9.50 -13.46
CA ILE A 102 -8.62 8.43 -14.33
C ILE A 102 -10.14 8.31 -14.15
N ASP A 103 -10.87 8.17 -15.26
CA ASP A 103 -12.30 7.88 -15.17
C ASP A 103 -12.56 6.57 -14.41
N PHE A 104 -13.44 6.66 -13.43
CA PHE A 104 -13.69 5.53 -12.53
C PHE A 104 -14.23 4.29 -13.28
N ASN A 105 -15.05 4.47 -14.33
CA ASN A 105 -15.56 3.36 -15.11
C ASN A 105 -14.45 2.73 -15.96
N GLU A 106 -13.47 3.53 -16.39
CA GLU A 106 -12.27 3.01 -17.07
C GLU A 106 -11.48 2.11 -16.13
N ILE A 107 -11.25 2.53 -14.87
CA ILE A 107 -10.59 1.69 -13.86
C ILE A 107 -11.35 0.36 -13.66
N LEU A 108 -12.68 0.42 -13.49
CA LEU A 108 -13.48 -0.79 -13.33
C LEU A 108 -13.40 -1.73 -14.55
N SER A 109 -13.34 -1.16 -15.76
CA SER A 109 -13.18 -1.94 -16.99
C SER A 109 -11.82 -2.62 -17.06
N LEU A 110 -10.74 -1.90 -16.72
CA LEU A 110 -9.38 -2.45 -16.68
C LEU A 110 -9.25 -3.57 -15.63
N ILE A 111 -9.86 -3.39 -14.46
CA ILE A 111 -9.87 -4.42 -13.41
C ILE A 111 -10.66 -5.65 -13.88
N TYR A 112 -11.81 -5.44 -14.49
CA TYR A 112 -12.63 -6.52 -15.05
C TYR A 112 -11.83 -7.33 -16.08
N GLU A 113 -11.23 -6.64 -17.05
CA GLU A 113 -10.42 -7.25 -18.10
C GLU A 113 -9.24 -8.02 -17.52
N LEU A 114 -8.50 -7.42 -16.57
CA LEU A 114 -7.37 -8.05 -15.90
C LEU A 114 -7.76 -9.42 -15.32
N PHE A 115 -8.87 -9.49 -14.58
CA PHE A 115 -9.25 -10.73 -13.91
C PHE A 115 -9.86 -11.76 -14.86
N ILE A 116 -10.71 -11.34 -15.79
CA ILE A 116 -11.33 -12.26 -16.76
C ILE A 116 -10.27 -12.89 -17.66
N THR A 117 -9.37 -12.08 -18.20
CA THR A 117 -8.31 -12.58 -19.08
C THR A 117 -7.30 -13.45 -18.36
N ASN A 118 -7.21 -13.38 -17.04
CA ASN A 118 -6.38 -14.23 -16.20
C ASN A 118 -7.11 -15.42 -15.56
N GLY A 119 -8.33 -15.72 -16.05
CA GLY A 119 -9.08 -16.95 -15.74
C GLY A 119 -9.92 -16.90 -14.47
N MET A 120 -10.13 -15.74 -13.87
CA MET A 120 -11.01 -15.63 -12.70
C MET A 120 -12.47 -15.79 -13.09
N PRO A 121 -13.30 -16.55 -12.33
CA PRO A 121 -14.71 -16.70 -12.62
C PRO A 121 -15.46 -15.37 -12.60
N LYS A 122 -16.27 -15.10 -13.66
CA LYS A 122 -17.02 -13.85 -13.81
C LYS A 122 -17.83 -13.47 -12.56
N VAL A 123 -18.50 -14.44 -11.94
CA VAL A 123 -19.29 -14.19 -10.72
C VAL A 123 -18.43 -13.63 -9.56
N SER A 124 -17.17 -14.02 -9.48
CA SER A 124 -16.24 -13.51 -8.47
C SER A 124 -15.79 -12.09 -8.81
N VAL A 125 -15.51 -11.82 -10.07
CA VAL A 125 -15.15 -10.48 -10.56
C VAL A 125 -16.29 -9.49 -10.33
N ASP A 126 -17.51 -9.84 -10.73
CA ASP A 126 -18.71 -8.99 -10.56
C ASP A 126 -18.94 -8.64 -9.07
N LYS A 127 -18.83 -9.62 -8.18
CA LYS A 127 -18.96 -9.38 -6.72
C LYS A 127 -17.90 -8.44 -6.18
N PHE A 128 -16.66 -8.62 -6.62
CA PHE A 128 -15.56 -7.75 -6.20
C PHE A 128 -15.77 -6.32 -6.70
N LEU A 129 -16.10 -6.13 -7.97
CA LEU A 129 -16.29 -4.80 -8.55
C LEU A 129 -17.44 -4.04 -7.89
N ASN A 130 -18.55 -4.71 -7.55
CA ASN A 130 -19.64 -4.09 -6.82
C ASN A 130 -19.19 -3.57 -5.44
N LEU A 131 -18.38 -4.35 -4.70
CA LEU A 131 -17.84 -3.92 -3.41
C LEU A 131 -16.83 -2.77 -3.58
N TYR A 132 -15.89 -2.91 -4.51
CA TYR A 132 -14.85 -1.93 -4.80
C TYR A 132 -15.45 -0.58 -5.23
N GLN A 133 -16.47 -0.62 -6.10
CA GLN A 133 -17.19 0.57 -6.54
C GLN A 133 -17.85 1.32 -5.38
N GLY A 134 -18.44 0.63 -4.41
CA GLY A 134 -19.02 1.25 -3.22
C GLY A 134 -17.96 2.02 -2.42
N ILE A 135 -16.83 1.37 -2.14
CA ILE A 135 -15.75 1.98 -1.35
C ILE A 135 -15.19 3.24 -2.03
N ILE A 136 -14.84 3.16 -3.32
CA ILE A 136 -14.17 4.28 -4.01
C ILE A 136 -15.11 5.46 -4.24
N LYS A 137 -16.38 5.23 -4.61
CA LYS A 137 -17.35 6.33 -4.83
C LYS A 137 -17.64 7.11 -3.55
N GLU A 138 -17.66 6.45 -2.41
CA GLU A 138 -17.92 7.10 -1.13
C GLU A 138 -16.69 7.83 -0.59
N ASN A 139 -15.51 7.58 -1.15
CA ASN A 139 -14.23 8.09 -0.63
C ASN A 139 -13.34 8.66 -1.75
N PRO A 140 -13.73 9.76 -2.38
CA PRO A 140 -12.90 10.41 -3.40
C PRO A 140 -11.58 10.88 -2.79
N ILE A 141 -10.52 10.89 -3.61
CA ILE A 141 -9.25 11.48 -3.21
C ILE A 141 -9.43 12.99 -3.09
N PRO A 142 -9.15 13.58 -1.92
CA PRO A 142 -9.35 15.01 -1.70
C PRO A 142 -8.27 15.85 -2.38
N LEU A 143 -8.46 17.17 -2.39
CA LEU A 143 -7.47 18.11 -2.89
C LEU A 143 -6.17 18.02 -2.06
N ILE A 144 -5.06 17.69 -2.73
CA ILE A 144 -3.70 17.73 -2.20
C ILE A 144 -3.20 19.17 -2.28
N ASP A 145 -2.64 19.71 -1.19
CA ASP A 145 -2.14 21.09 -1.15
C ASP A 145 -0.73 21.22 -1.71
N GLU A 146 0.11 20.20 -1.51
CA GLU A 146 1.48 20.17 -1.99
C GLU A 146 1.87 18.76 -2.42
N VAL A 147 2.48 18.64 -3.58
CA VAL A 147 3.11 17.39 -4.03
C VAL A 147 4.55 17.34 -3.52
N ILE A 148 4.95 16.14 -3.07
CA ILE A 148 6.29 15.87 -2.53
C ILE A 148 6.94 14.73 -3.29
N TYR A 149 8.24 14.84 -3.48
CA TYR A 149 9.04 13.94 -4.31
C TYR A 149 10.11 13.21 -3.50
N ASN A 150 10.69 12.19 -4.10
CA ASN A 150 11.82 11.47 -3.53
C ASN A 150 12.99 12.41 -3.20
N GLY A 151 13.48 12.35 -1.98
CA GLY A 151 14.58 13.17 -1.49
C GLY A 151 14.15 14.52 -0.90
N ASP A 152 12.90 14.93 -1.05
CA ASP A 152 12.40 16.14 -0.42
C ASP A 152 12.41 16.03 1.10
N TYR A 153 12.48 17.18 1.75
CA TYR A 153 12.25 17.30 3.19
C TYR A 153 10.95 18.05 3.43
N VAL A 154 10.19 17.60 4.42
CA VAL A 154 8.97 18.32 4.81
C VAL A 154 9.36 19.70 5.31
N SER A 155 8.81 20.73 4.65
CA SER A 155 9.15 22.13 4.91
C SER A 155 8.42 22.66 6.15
N ASN A 156 9.00 23.71 6.76
CA ASN A 156 8.42 24.47 7.88
C ASN A 156 8.22 23.68 9.18
N ILE A 157 8.93 22.57 9.34
CA ILE A 157 8.98 21.81 10.59
C ILE A 157 10.43 21.62 11.02
N PRO A 158 10.71 21.59 12.33
CA PRO A 158 12.06 21.39 12.85
C PRO A 158 12.60 19.96 12.65
N GLU A 159 11.71 18.99 12.50
CA GLU A 159 12.05 17.59 12.22
C GLU A 159 12.61 17.46 10.80
N LYS A 160 13.70 16.73 10.68
CA LYS A 160 14.26 16.35 9.39
C LYS A 160 13.56 15.12 8.85
N LEU A 161 12.34 15.31 8.36
CA LEU A 161 11.57 14.25 7.73
C LEU A 161 11.86 14.21 6.23
N GLN A 162 12.68 13.26 5.82
CA GLN A 162 12.99 13.00 4.42
C GLN A 162 11.91 12.12 3.80
N ILE A 163 11.49 12.49 2.61
CA ILE A 163 10.53 11.74 1.78
C ILE A 163 11.30 10.74 0.92
N ILE A 164 10.86 9.50 0.94
CA ILE A 164 11.42 8.42 0.14
C ILE A 164 10.29 7.85 -0.71
N TRP A 165 10.36 8.03 -2.03
CA TRP A 165 9.43 7.36 -2.92
C TRP A 165 9.75 5.87 -2.99
N ALA A 166 8.82 5.05 -2.56
CA ALA A 166 8.97 3.60 -2.42
C ALA A 166 7.85 2.86 -3.19
N PRO A 167 7.84 2.92 -4.54
CA PRO A 167 6.81 2.29 -5.33
C PRO A 167 6.88 0.76 -5.23
N GLY A 168 5.72 0.11 -5.40
CA GLY A 168 5.61 -1.34 -5.43
C GLY A 168 4.30 -1.85 -4.84
N HIS A 169 4.04 -1.62 -3.56
CA HIS A 169 2.71 -1.83 -2.99
C HIS A 169 1.68 -0.92 -3.69
N ALA A 170 2.01 0.34 -3.87
CA ALA A 170 1.30 1.30 -4.70
C ALA A 170 2.32 2.17 -5.46
N GLU A 171 1.92 2.79 -6.59
CA GLU A 171 2.80 3.65 -7.37
C GLU A 171 3.19 4.92 -6.60
N ASP A 172 2.23 5.48 -5.89
CA ASP A 172 2.36 6.71 -5.10
C ASP A 172 2.96 6.51 -3.71
N HIS A 173 3.41 5.29 -3.38
CA HIS A 173 3.81 4.97 -2.02
C HIS A 173 5.05 5.75 -1.59
N LEU A 174 4.96 6.34 -0.39
CA LEU A 174 6.03 7.05 0.30
C LEU A 174 6.40 6.34 1.61
N CYS A 175 7.69 6.26 1.89
CA CYS A 175 8.21 6.11 3.23
C CYS A 175 8.70 7.46 3.72
N ILE A 176 8.61 7.72 5.04
CA ILE A 176 9.05 8.96 5.66
C ILE A 176 10.15 8.62 6.67
N TYR A 177 11.34 9.18 6.48
CA TYR A 177 12.50 8.91 7.33
C TYR A 177 12.84 10.12 8.19
N ASN A 178 12.84 9.96 9.50
CA ASN A 178 13.30 10.96 10.44
C ASN A 178 14.81 10.78 10.70
N GLU A 179 15.63 11.65 10.11
CA GLU A 179 17.11 11.57 10.24
C GLU A 179 17.59 11.75 11.68
N ASN A 180 16.89 12.55 12.49
CA ASN A 180 17.31 12.86 13.85
C ASN A 180 17.14 11.66 14.79
N THR A 181 16.08 10.87 14.58
CA THR A 181 15.72 9.73 15.44
C THR A 181 15.96 8.38 14.78
N LYS A 182 16.33 8.37 13.49
CA LYS A 182 16.48 7.15 12.66
C LYS A 182 15.23 6.28 12.61
N VAL A 183 14.08 6.91 12.79
CA VAL A 183 12.77 6.29 12.66
C VAL A 183 12.32 6.35 11.22
N MET A 184 11.78 5.23 10.71
CA MET A 184 11.15 5.19 9.39
C MET A 184 9.65 4.82 9.51
N PHE A 185 8.78 5.64 8.92
CA PHE A 185 7.38 5.30 8.72
C PHE A 185 7.25 4.64 7.36
N THR A 186 6.91 3.37 7.35
CA THR A 186 6.98 2.54 6.13
C THR A 186 5.63 2.34 5.45
N GLY A 187 4.54 2.93 5.99
CA GLY A 187 3.21 2.66 5.45
C GLY A 187 2.99 1.16 5.24
N ASP A 188 2.62 0.79 4.03
CA ASP A 188 2.43 -0.61 3.65
C ASP A 188 3.57 -1.18 2.78
N HIS A 189 4.70 -0.47 2.69
CA HIS A 189 5.86 -0.96 1.94
C HIS A 189 6.64 -2.05 2.67
N VAL A 190 6.81 -1.90 4.00
CA VAL A 190 7.43 -2.92 4.85
C VAL A 190 6.54 -3.16 6.07
N ILE A 191 5.99 -4.36 6.20
CA ILE A 191 5.09 -4.78 7.29
C ILE A 191 5.73 -5.93 8.06
N SER A 192 5.57 -5.97 9.40
CA SER A 192 6.34 -6.88 10.26
C SER A 192 6.01 -8.37 10.09
N LYS A 193 4.74 -8.73 9.87
CA LYS A 193 4.30 -10.15 9.88
C LYS A 193 3.90 -10.70 8.52
N VAL A 194 3.33 -9.85 7.66
CA VAL A 194 2.86 -10.25 6.34
C VAL A 194 3.72 -9.62 5.26
N THR A 195 3.87 -10.29 4.13
CA THR A 195 4.49 -9.67 2.97
C THR A 195 3.46 -8.77 2.30
N PRO A 196 3.75 -7.48 2.12
CA PRO A 196 2.88 -6.57 1.41
C PRO A 196 2.55 -7.10 0.01
N GLN A 197 1.30 -6.98 -0.37
CA GLN A 197 0.89 -7.32 -1.74
C GLN A 197 1.23 -6.18 -2.71
N ILE A 198 1.38 -6.52 -3.98
CA ILE A 198 1.41 -5.53 -5.05
C ILE A 198 -0.02 -5.06 -5.31
N GLY A 199 -0.28 -3.76 -5.20
CA GLY A 199 -1.61 -3.19 -5.32
C GLY A 199 -2.21 -3.39 -6.72
N LEU A 200 -3.52 -3.57 -6.76
CA LEU A 200 -4.26 -3.89 -7.98
C LEU A 200 -4.06 -2.83 -9.08
N THR A 201 -4.21 -1.57 -8.74
CA THR A 201 -4.06 -0.45 -9.69
C THR A 201 -2.64 -0.37 -10.25
N TYR A 202 -1.64 -0.63 -9.42
CA TYR A 202 -0.26 -0.63 -9.84
C TYR A 202 0.08 -1.80 -10.77
N ILE A 203 -0.53 -2.98 -10.55
CA ILE A 203 -0.39 -4.13 -11.47
C ILE A 203 -0.92 -3.81 -12.86
N ILE A 204 -2.00 -3.03 -12.96
CA ILE A 204 -2.55 -2.62 -14.25
C ILE A 204 -1.61 -1.67 -14.98
N GLN A 205 -1.02 -0.72 -14.28
CA GLN A 205 -0.23 0.37 -14.85
C GLN A 205 1.24 -0.01 -15.13
N SER A 206 1.80 -0.95 -14.37
CA SER A 206 3.21 -1.34 -14.45
C SER A 206 3.43 -2.62 -15.24
N GLU A 207 4.44 -2.64 -16.11
CA GLU A 207 4.87 -3.86 -16.81
C GLU A 207 5.53 -4.88 -15.88
N ASN A 208 6.27 -4.41 -14.87
CA ASN A 208 6.96 -5.29 -13.90
C ASN A 208 6.90 -4.71 -12.48
N PRO A 209 5.70 -4.69 -11.85
CA PRO A 209 5.51 -4.08 -10.54
C PRO A 209 6.32 -4.76 -9.43
N LEU A 210 6.49 -6.08 -9.49
CA LEU A 210 7.29 -6.83 -8.52
C LEU A 210 8.77 -6.43 -8.56
N LYS A 211 9.33 -6.23 -9.75
CA LYS A 211 10.72 -5.79 -9.89
C LYS A 211 10.95 -4.41 -9.29
N VAL A 212 10.03 -3.50 -9.55
CA VAL A 212 10.06 -2.14 -8.97
C VAL A 212 9.98 -2.20 -7.45
N TYR A 213 9.07 -3.01 -6.90
CA TYR A 213 8.96 -3.22 -5.45
C TYR A 213 10.25 -3.77 -4.84
N GLN A 214 10.86 -4.76 -5.48
CA GLN A 214 12.14 -5.33 -5.01
C GLN A 214 13.27 -4.31 -5.03
N GLN A 215 13.33 -3.43 -6.05
CA GLN A 215 14.32 -2.37 -6.14
C GLN A 215 14.12 -1.32 -5.04
N SER A 216 12.90 -0.85 -4.84
CA SER A 216 12.61 0.14 -3.78
C SER A 216 12.86 -0.43 -2.37
N LEU A 217 12.59 -1.72 -2.13
CA LEU A 217 13.00 -2.38 -0.88
C LEU A 217 14.53 -2.39 -0.69
N GLN A 218 15.31 -2.65 -1.76
CA GLN A 218 16.76 -2.64 -1.71
C GLN A 218 17.31 -1.24 -1.43
N GLU A 219 16.67 -0.19 -1.95
CA GLU A 219 17.05 1.20 -1.66
C GLU A 219 16.92 1.54 -0.17
N LEU A 220 15.91 1.01 0.53
CA LEU A 220 15.75 1.22 1.97
C LEU A 220 16.89 0.62 2.81
N LEU A 221 17.63 -0.36 2.30
CA LEU A 221 18.80 -0.91 2.98
C LEU A 221 19.97 0.11 3.13
N ASN A 222 19.95 1.21 2.38
CA ASN A 222 20.96 2.26 2.49
C ASN A 222 20.72 3.23 3.66
N TYR A 223 19.58 3.15 4.34
CA TYR A 223 19.23 4.01 5.46
C TYR A 223 19.62 3.36 6.80
N ASP A 224 20.12 4.16 7.73
CA ASP A 224 20.40 3.72 9.10
C ASP A 224 19.12 3.78 9.93
N ILE A 225 18.38 2.66 9.97
CA ILE A 225 17.05 2.58 10.57
C ILE A 225 17.14 1.90 11.93
N GLU A 226 16.77 2.63 13.00
CA GLU A 226 16.69 2.09 14.36
C GLU A 226 15.37 1.35 14.58
N VAL A 227 14.25 1.90 14.09
CA VAL A 227 12.94 1.29 14.16
C VAL A 227 12.06 1.75 13.01
N SER A 228 11.20 0.85 12.50
CA SER A 228 10.18 1.22 11.53
C SER A 228 8.77 1.08 12.10
N TYR A 229 7.92 2.04 11.74
CA TYR A 229 6.51 2.08 12.07
C TYR A 229 5.67 1.85 10.81
N PRO A 230 5.14 0.64 10.61
CA PRO A 230 4.26 0.33 9.49
C PRO A 230 2.82 0.77 9.73
N GLY A 231 2.03 0.89 8.65
CA GLY A 231 0.59 1.11 8.69
C GLY A 231 -0.18 -0.07 9.31
N HIS A 232 0.39 -1.27 9.25
CA HIS A 232 -0.21 -2.47 9.81
C HIS A 232 0.75 -3.26 10.68
N ASN A 233 0.20 -4.05 11.64
CA ASN A 233 0.94 -4.90 12.57
C ASN A 233 1.85 -4.11 13.54
N ASN A 234 2.92 -4.72 14.05
CA ASN A 234 3.77 -4.15 15.09
C ASN A 234 4.93 -3.33 14.49
N PRO A 235 5.56 -2.43 15.28
CA PRO A 235 6.85 -1.84 14.93
C PRO A 235 7.90 -2.89 14.60
N ILE A 236 8.90 -2.51 13.80
CA ILE A 236 9.96 -3.40 13.30
C ILE A 236 11.30 -2.85 13.80
N GLU A 237 11.93 -3.56 14.72
CA GLU A 237 13.25 -3.20 15.27
C GLU A 237 14.41 -3.57 14.34
N ASN A 238 14.24 -4.64 13.54
CA ASN A 238 15.24 -5.13 12.59
C ASN A 238 14.74 -4.96 11.15
N THR A 239 14.59 -3.73 10.70
CA THR A 239 13.98 -3.41 9.39
C THR A 239 14.75 -4.02 8.22
N HIS A 240 16.08 -4.01 8.24
CA HIS A 240 16.90 -4.60 7.18
C HIS A 240 16.71 -6.11 7.09
N GLU A 241 16.65 -6.81 8.22
CA GLU A 241 16.38 -8.25 8.24
C GLU A 241 14.99 -8.54 7.65
N ARG A 242 13.98 -7.74 8.03
CA ARG A 242 12.62 -7.88 7.50
C ARG A 242 12.56 -7.65 5.99
N ILE A 243 13.25 -6.67 5.45
CA ILE A 243 13.36 -6.44 4.01
C ILE A 243 13.96 -7.66 3.31
N ILE A 244 15.04 -8.22 3.85
CA ILE A 244 15.68 -9.43 3.29
C ILE A 244 14.72 -10.62 3.31
N GLU A 245 13.91 -10.78 4.36
CA GLU A 245 12.87 -11.82 4.43
C GLU A 245 11.81 -11.64 3.34
N ILE A 246 11.33 -10.41 3.11
CA ILE A 246 10.35 -10.10 2.06
C ILE A 246 10.93 -10.45 0.68
N LEU A 247 12.17 -10.04 0.39
CA LEU A 247 12.84 -10.36 -0.86
C LEU A 247 12.99 -11.87 -1.09
N LYS A 248 13.37 -12.62 -0.04
CA LYS A 248 13.45 -14.08 -0.07
C LYS A 248 12.08 -14.74 -0.28
N HIS A 249 11.03 -14.18 0.33
CA HIS A 249 9.65 -14.66 0.16
C HIS A 249 9.22 -14.56 -1.31
N HIS A 250 9.42 -13.42 -1.96
CA HIS A 250 9.09 -13.26 -3.38
C HIS A 250 9.88 -14.22 -4.26
N LYS A 251 11.17 -14.42 -3.96
CA LYS A 251 11.99 -15.41 -4.70
C LYS A 251 11.49 -16.84 -4.53
N SER A 252 11.07 -17.21 -3.33
CA SER A 252 10.46 -18.52 -3.07
C SER A 252 9.13 -18.69 -3.81
N ARG A 253 8.34 -17.62 -3.90
CA ARG A 253 7.08 -17.59 -4.64
C ARG A 253 7.29 -17.80 -6.13
N GLU A 254 8.27 -17.13 -6.73
CA GLU A 254 8.66 -17.36 -8.13
C GLU A 254 9.01 -18.85 -8.39
N ASN A 255 9.80 -19.45 -7.51
CA ASN A 255 10.17 -20.86 -7.63
C ASN A 255 8.95 -21.80 -7.54
N TRP A 256 7.98 -21.50 -6.68
CA TRP A 256 6.73 -22.26 -6.57
C TRP A 256 5.87 -22.14 -7.84
N ILE A 257 5.78 -20.94 -8.42
CA ILE A 257 5.10 -20.73 -9.71
C ILE A 257 5.73 -21.59 -10.79
N LEU A 258 7.05 -21.53 -10.95
CA LEU A 258 7.79 -22.31 -11.94
C LEU A 258 7.60 -23.83 -11.75
N LYS A 259 7.57 -24.30 -10.50
CA LYS A 259 7.30 -25.71 -10.18
C LYS A 259 5.83 -26.07 -10.49
N THR A 260 4.89 -25.17 -10.27
CA THR A 260 3.47 -25.40 -10.54
C THR A 260 3.20 -25.50 -12.05
N LEU A 261 3.97 -24.77 -12.85
CA LEU A 261 3.91 -24.75 -14.30
C LEU A 261 4.68 -25.93 -14.97
N ASP A 262 5.34 -26.79 -14.20
CA ASP A 262 6.12 -27.88 -14.77
C ASP A 262 5.24 -28.78 -15.63
N SER A 263 5.51 -28.82 -16.96
CA SER A 263 4.71 -29.52 -18.00
C SER A 263 3.21 -29.14 -18.05
N LYS A 264 2.83 -27.95 -17.59
CA LYS A 264 1.44 -27.49 -17.55
C LYS A 264 1.29 -26.09 -18.15
N LYS A 265 0.08 -25.84 -18.69
CA LYS A 265 -0.39 -24.50 -19.08
C LYS A 265 -1.54 -24.15 -18.17
N LEU A 266 -1.40 -23.10 -17.36
CA LEU A 266 -2.39 -22.70 -16.35
C LEU A 266 -2.64 -21.19 -16.44
N THR A 267 -3.84 -20.78 -16.08
CA THR A 267 -4.16 -19.36 -15.88
C THR A 267 -3.55 -18.84 -14.58
N ALA A 268 -3.45 -17.51 -14.42
CA ALA A 268 -2.95 -16.94 -13.17
C ALA A 268 -3.85 -17.30 -11.98
N PHE A 269 -5.17 -17.35 -12.19
CA PHE A 269 -6.12 -17.77 -11.17
C PHE A 269 -5.92 -19.23 -10.71
N GLU A 270 -5.70 -20.16 -11.66
CA GLU A 270 -5.41 -21.56 -11.32
C GLU A 270 -4.07 -21.73 -10.59
N ILE A 271 -3.04 -20.97 -11.00
CA ILE A 271 -1.74 -20.96 -10.32
C ILE A 271 -1.92 -20.43 -8.89
N GLY A 272 -2.58 -19.28 -8.73
CA GLY A 272 -2.84 -18.67 -7.43
C GLY A 272 -3.60 -19.62 -6.50
N SER A 273 -4.64 -20.28 -6.98
CA SER A 273 -5.42 -21.26 -6.21
C SER A 273 -4.56 -22.44 -5.71
N LYS A 274 -3.57 -22.88 -6.49
CA LYS A 274 -2.65 -23.96 -6.09
C LYS A 274 -1.60 -23.53 -5.07
N ILE A 275 -1.13 -22.28 -5.17
CA ILE A 275 -0.05 -21.76 -4.32
C ILE A 275 -0.59 -21.30 -2.97
N PHE A 276 -1.74 -20.63 -2.95
CA PHE A 276 -2.33 -20.09 -1.73
C PHE A 276 -3.31 -21.07 -1.06
N GLY A 277 -3.51 -22.26 -1.67
CA GLY A 277 -4.47 -23.28 -1.27
C GLY A 277 -5.89 -22.97 -1.73
N GLU A 278 -6.80 -23.96 -1.65
CA GLU A 278 -8.25 -23.71 -1.67
C GLU A 278 -8.60 -22.98 -0.38
N ILE A 279 -8.25 -21.71 -0.34
CA ILE A 279 -8.67 -20.86 0.77
C ILE A 279 -10.19 -20.84 0.68
N ARG A 280 -10.87 -21.27 1.73
CA ARG A 280 -12.32 -21.14 1.95
C ARG A 280 -12.63 -19.65 1.88
N SER A 281 -12.82 -19.18 0.69
CA SER A 281 -12.42 -17.86 0.31
C SER A 281 -13.54 -16.88 0.53
N THR A 282 -13.21 -15.90 1.29
CA THR A 282 -13.79 -14.58 1.02
C THR A 282 -13.33 -14.15 -0.39
N ILE A 283 -14.13 -13.37 -1.09
CA ILE A 283 -13.79 -12.84 -2.40
C ILE A 283 -12.44 -12.11 -2.38
N GLY A 284 -12.10 -11.45 -1.26
CA GLY A 284 -10.83 -10.76 -1.06
C GLY A 284 -9.61 -11.67 -1.21
N HIS A 285 -9.63 -12.88 -0.66
CA HIS A 285 -8.50 -13.81 -0.81
C HIS A 285 -8.29 -14.24 -2.26
N SER A 286 -9.36 -14.48 -3.01
CA SER A 286 -9.26 -14.85 -4.44
C SER A 286 -8.66 -13.71 -5.26
N ILE A 287 -9.04 -12.48 -4.97
CA ILE A 287 -8.47 -11.27 -5.60
C ILE A 287 -6.98 -11.16 -5.27
N ILE A 288 -6.62 -11.18 -3.99
CA ILE A 288 -5.23 -11.05 -3.51
C ILE A 288 -4.34 -12.14 -4.12
N SER A 289 -4.79 -13.40 -4.12
CA SER A 289 -4.01 -14.50 -4.69
C SER A 289 -3.80 -14.37 -6.20
N CYS A 290 -4.82 -13.91 -6.93
CA CYS A 290 -4.73 -13.69 -8.37
C CYS A 290 -3.82 -12.51 -8.70
N THR A 291 -3.97 -11.35 -8.05
CA THR A 291 -3.12 -10.18 -8.27
C THR A 291 -1.66 -10.44 -7.94
N GLU A 292 -1.40 -11.07 -6.81
CA GLU A 292 -0.04 -11.48 -6.40
C GLU A 292 0.59 -12.42 -7.45
N THR A 293 -0.19 -13.39 -7.95
CA THR A 293 0.28 -14.30 -8.99
C THR A 293 0.58 -13.58 -10.30
N ILE A 294 -0.29 -12.66 -10.74
CA ILE A 294 -0.07 -11.86 -11.95
C ILE A 294 1.22 -11.03 -11.84
N ALA A 295 1.46 -10.38 -10.70
CA ALA A 295 2.67 -9.61 -10.47
C ALA A 295 3.94 -10.45 -10.62
N HIS A 296 3.95 -11.66 -10.06
CA HIS A 296 5.07 -12.61 -10.21
C HIS A 296 5.20 -13.13 -11.64
N LEU A 297 4.09 -13.42 -12.33
CA LEU A 297 4.12 -13.87 -13.73
C LEU A 297 4.66 -12.79 -14.67
N LYS A 298 4.31 -11.53 -14.46
CA LYS A 298 4.91 -10.40 -15.19
C LYS A 298 6.44 -10.37 -15.00
N SER A 299 6.91 -10.54 -13.76
CA SER A 299 8.34 -10.58 -13.45
C SER A 299 9.04 -11.78 -14.12
N LEU A 300 8.46 -12.98 -13.99
CA LEU A 300 9.02 -14.20 -14.61
C LEU A 300 9.01 -14.13 -16.12
N LYS A 301 8.02 -13.49 -16.74
CA LYS A 301 7.95 -13.25 -18.19
C LYS A 301 9.05 -12.28 -18.62
N ALA A 302 9.25 -11.18 -17.91
CA ALA A 302 10.34 -10.24 -18.18
C ALA A 302 11.73 -10.88 -18.05
N ASP A 303 11.88 -11.85 -17.15
CA ASP A 303 13.08 -12.67 -16.99
C ASP A 303 13.23 -13.80 -18.06
N GLY A 304 12.28 -13.96 -18.99
CA GLY A 304 12.27 -15.02 -19.99
C GLY A 304 12.06 -16.44 -19.46
N LYS A 305 11.52 -16.59 -18.23
CA LYS A 305 11.30 -17.88 -17.57
C LYS A 305 9.90 -18.45 -17.79
N VAL A 306 8.95 -17.58 -18.18
CA VAL A 306 7.54 -17.92 -18.44
C VAL A 306 7.10 -17.23 -19.71
N ASN A 307 6.34 -17.96 -20.56
CA ASN A 307 5.60 -17.41 -21.68
C ASN A 307 4.12 -17.35 -21.35
N ASP A 308 3.42 -16.38 -21.93
CA ASP A 308 1.96 -16.30 -21.95
C ASP A 308 1.42 -16.65 -23.34
N ILE A 309 0.28 -17.34 -23.38
CA ILE A 309 -0.41 -17.76 -24.58
C ILE A 309 -1.88 -17.29 -24.44
N LEU A 310 -2.30 -16.41 -25.33
CA LEU A 310 -3.71 -15.99 -25.38
C LEU A 310 -4.51 -17.02 -26.19
N LYS A 311 -5.52 -17.63 -25.54
CA LYS A 311 -6.45 -18.57 -26.16
C LYS A 311 -7.86 -18.25 -25.70
N ASP A 312 -8.77 -18.06 -26.65
CA ASP A 312 -10.19 -17.75 -26.39
C ASP A 312 -10.40 -16.58 -25.41
N GLY A 313 -9.52 -15.55 -25.49
CA GLY A 313 -9.54 -14.37 -24.62
C GLY A 313 -8.95 -14.57 -23.21
N ILE A 314 -8.35 -15.72 -22.92
CA ILE A 314 -7.75 -16.06 -21.62
C ILE A 314 -6.26 -16.32 -21.80
N TYR A 315 -5.45 -15.75 -20.92
CA TYR A 315 -3.99 -16.01 -20.84
C TYR A 315 -3.71 -17.31 -20.09
N PHE A 316 -2.97 -18.17 -20.72
CA PHE A 316 -2.35 -19.36 -20.13
C PHE A 316 -0.85 -19.15 -20.07
N TYR A 317 -0.26 -19.51 -18.97
CA TYR A 317 1.17 -19.38 -18.71
C TYR A 317 1.84 -20.75 -18.77
N GLU A 318 3.02 -20.79 -19.35
CA GLU A 318 3.87 -21.98 -19.39
C GLU A 318 5.32 -21.65 -19.06
N LYS A 319 6.02 -22.57 -18.44
CA LYS A 319 7.45 -22.45 -18.15
C LYS A 319 8.26 -22.59 -19.45
N VAL A 320 9.22 -21.68 -19.66
CA VAL A 320 10.20 -21.80 -20.73
C VAL A 320 11.14 -22.97 -20.40
N SER A 321 11.39 -23.82 -21.42
CA SER A 321 12.22 -25.04 -21.31
C SER A 321 13.68 -24.69 -21.09
#